data_c5f89ac7ad12e247ac40a9b15ae68ca4
#
_entry.id   c5f89ac7ad12e247ac40a9b15ae68ca4
#
_cell.length_a   1.000
_cell.length_b   1.000
_cell.length_c   1.000
_cell.angle_alpha   90.00
_cell.angle_beta   90.00
_cell.angle_gamma   90.00
#
_symmetry.space_group_name_H-M   'P 1'
#
loop_
_entity.id
_entity.type
_entity.pdbx_description
1 polymer ?
#
loop_
_entity_poly.entity_id
_entity_poly.type
_entity_poly.pdbx_seq_one_letter_code
_entity_poly.pdbx_strand_id
1 'polypeptide(L)' 'MNISPLASVHPKSTIEKDVVIQPFAHIHEDVIIGEGTIIHSNAVLYPGTR' A
#
# COMPACT_ATOMS: atom_id res chain seq x y z
N MET A 1 -3.98 9.79 -5.35
CA MET A 1 -3.82 8.38 -4.97
C MET A 1 -4.02 7.51 -6.19
N ASN A 2 -3.10 6.60 -6.42
CA ASN A 2 -3.15 5.75 -7.60
C ASN A 2 -2.83 4.31 -7.18
N ILE A 3 -3.87 3.52 -6.96
CA ILE A 3 -3.72 2.15 -6.51
C ILE A 3 -4.09 1.22 -7.65
N SER A 4 -3.14 0.37 -8.05
CA SER A 4 -3.38 -0.58 -9.13
C SER A 4 -4.48 -1.57 -8.72
N PRO A 5 -5.39 -1.91 -9.62
CA PRO A 5 -6.40 -2.93 -9.32
C PRO A 5 -5.80 -4.33 -9.13
N LEU A 6 -4.54 -4.51 -9.55
CA LEU A 6 -3.83 -5.78 -9.35
C LEU A 6 -3.07 -5.83 -8.04
N ALA A 7 -3.06 -4.75 -7.26
CA ALA A 7 -2.46 -4.76 -5.93
C ALA A 7 -3.44 -5.33 -4.92
N SER A 8 -2.90 -6.01 -3.90
CA SER A 8 -3.71 -6.53 -2.81
C SER A 8 -3.56 -5.61 -1.61
N VAL A 9 -4.62 -4.87 -1.29
CA VAL A 9 -4.60 -3.90 -0.20
C VAL A 9 -5.64 -4.29 0.83
N HIS A 10 -5.18 -4.54 2.06
CA HIS A 10 -6.09 -4.94 3.13
C HIS A 10 -6.96 -3.75 3.54
N PRO A 11 -8.26 -3.95 3.77
CA PRO A 11 -9.15 -2.83 4.10
C PRO A 11 -8.82 -2.14 5.43
N LYS A 12 -8.07 -2.80 6.30
CA LYS A 12 -7.65 -2.20 7.58
C LYS A 12 -6.31 -1.47 7.49
N SER A 13 -5.77 -1.29 6.28
CA SER A 13 -4.60 -0.44 6.09
C SER A 13 -5.05 1.01 5.97
N THR A 14 -4.15 1.93 6.34
CA THR A 14 -4.38 3.36 6.19
C THR A 14 -3.44 3.90 5.13
N ILE A 15 -4.01 4.48 4.08
CA ILE A 15 -3.22 5.00 2.96
C ILE A 15 -3.50 6.48 2.84
N GLU A 16 -2.45 7.28 3.01
CA GLU A 16 -2.55 8.73 2.92
C GLU A 16 -2.67 9.16 1.46
N LYS A 17 -2.86 10.47 1.25
CA LYS A 17 -3.05 11.00 -0.11
C LYS A 17 -1.77 10.92 -0.92
N ASP A 18 -1.91 10.95 -2.24
CA ASP A 18 -0.81 10.97 -3.20
C ASP A 18 0.09 9.74 -3.11
N VAL A 19 -0.44 8.62 -2.62
CA VAL A 19 0.27 7.35 -2.59
C VAL A 19 0.06 6.64 -3.93
N VAL A 20 1.13 6.04 -4.44
CA VAL A 20 1.08 5.21 -5.65
C VAL A 20 1.41 3.78 -5.26
N ILE A 21 0.52 2.86 -5.61
CA ILE A 21 0.73 1.44 -5.34
C ILE A 21 0.70 0.71 -6.67
N GLN A 22 1.81 0.10 -7.03
CA GLN A 22 1.97 -0.56 -8.32
C GLN A 22 1.40 -1.98 -8.29
N PRO A 23 1.24 -2.61 -9.48
CA PRO A 23 0.67 -3.96 -9.57
C PRO A 23 1.44 -4.97 -8.73
N PHE A 24 0.72 -5.92 -8.15
CA PHE A 24 1.27 -7.04 -7.38
C PHE A 24 1.93 -6.64 -6.06
N ALA A 25 1.74 -5.40 -5.61
CA ALA A 25 2.10 -5.04 -4.25
C ALA A 25 1.13 -5.68 -3.27
N HIS A 26 1.60 -6.02 -2.08
CA HIS A 26 0.78 -6.69 -1.08
C HIS A 26 0.84 -5.90 0.22
N ILE A 27 -0.29 -5.28 0.58
CA ILE A 27 -0.40 -4.45 1.78
C ILE A 27 -1.27 -5.18 2.79
N HIS A 28 -0.69 -5.51 3.94
CA HIS A 28 -1.41 -6.22 4.99
C HIS A 28 -2.19 -5.27 5.90
N GLU A 29 -2.83 -5.85 6.90
CA GLU A 29 -3.57 -5.08 7.89
C GLU A 29 -2.62 -4.27 8.76
N ASP A 30 -3.15 -3.22 9.42
CA ASP A 30 -2.39 -2.40 10.35
C ASP A 30 -1.14 -1.81 9.72
N VAL A 31 -1.22 -1.44 8.44
CA VAL A 31 -0.15 -0.77 7.72
C VAL A 31 -0.55 0.69 7.53
N ILE A 32 0.36 1.60 7.79
CA ILE A 32 0.14 3.03 7.55
C ILE A 32 1.16 3.50 6.53
N ILE A 33 0.66 3.99 5.39
CA ILE A 33 1.50 4.49 4.30
C ILE A 33 1.38 6.00 4.26
N GLY A 34 2.50 6.66 4.49
CA GLY A 34 2.53 8.12 4.53
C GLY A 34 2.32 8.76 3.17
N GLU A 35 2.00 10.04 3.19
CA GLU A 35 1.70 10.83 1.99
C GLU A 35 2.87 10.80 1.01
N GLY A 36 2.56 10.64 -0.27
CA GLY A 36 3.55 10.72 -1.35
C GLY A 36 4.40 9.46 -1.52
N THR A 37 4.09 8.39 -0.79
CA THR A 37 4.87 7.16 -0.87
C THR A 37 4.57 6.41 -2.17
N ILE A 38 5.60 5.82 -2.75
CA ILE A 38 5.45 4.95 -3.93
C ILE A 38 5.80 3.53 -3.52
N ILE A 39 4.82 2.63 -3.67
CA ILE A 39 5.01 1.21 -3.38
C ILE A 39 5.24 0.50 -4.71
N HIS A 40 6.42 -0.05 -4.89
CA HIS A 40 6.79 -0.70 -6.14
C HIS A 40 6.13 -2.08 -6.28
N SER A 41 6.18 -2.61 -7.49
CA SER A 41 5.60 -3.91 -7.79
C SER A 41 6.26 -5.00 -6.94
N ASN A 42 5.46 -5.97 -6.52
CA ASN A 42 5.89 -7.12 -5.72
C ASN A 42 6.37 -6.76 -4.32
N ALA A 43 6.19 -5.52 -3.87
CA ALA A 43 6.53 -5.15 -2.51
C ALA A 43 5.54 -5.78 -1.54
N VAL A 44 6.02 -6.18 -0.37
CA VAL A 44 5.18 -6.74 0.68
C VAL A 44 5.35 -5.89 1.94
N LEU A 45 4.25 -5.34 2.43
CA LEU A 45 4.26 -4.58 3.68
C LEU A 45 3.57 -5.41 4.75
N TYR A 46 4.35 -5.86 5.71
CA TYR A 46 3.84 -6.72 6.78
C TYR A 46 3.00 -5.93 7.79
N PRO A 47 2.13 -6.62 8.55
CA PRO A 47 1.33 -5.94 9.57
C PRO A 47 2.19 -5.14 10.53
N GLY A 48 1.72 -3.95 10.89
CA GLY A 48 2.43 -3.07 11.79
C GLY A 48 3.43 -2.14 11.12
N THR A 49 3.59 -2.20 9.80
CA THR A 49 4.49 -1.31 9.07
C THR A 49 3.96 0.12 9.08
N ARG A 50 4.82 1.06 9.32
CA ARG A 50 4.49 2.49 9.34
C ARG A 50 5.26 3.26 8.30
#